data_d8f31c8c260cf9a238aae6d39d0ad1d4
#
_entry.id   d8f31c8c260cf9a238aae6d39d0ad1d4
#
_cell.length_a   1.000
_cell.length_b   1.000
_cell.length_c   1.000
_cell.angle_alpha   90.00
_cell.angle_beta   90.00
_cell.angle_gamma   90.00
#
_symmetry.space_group_name_H-M   'P 1'
#
loop_
_entity.id
_entity.type
_entity.pdbx_description
1 polymer ?
#
loop_
_entity_poly.entity_id
_entity_poly.type
_entity_poly.pdbx_seq_one_letter_code
_entity_poly.pdbx_strand_id
1 'polypeptide(L)'
;MALGVWTERRPGQGEDADPLLLHHRPTRCGVLGVFDGLGGAGSSIAWHDADGNARTDAWVASRMARLATESWFAGEIDDRRAWDSETQAPDIYTDLGAHLRQLFAGVRPTGRRSKVVGTMRRRLPTTVAALRYTARDSDVVCEALWAGDSRAYVLTPDAGLQALTRDHADDPDVLSQLVQDPQMTNMVSADREFFVQRQPYGRIPLPCVLLCATDGFFGYVQTPGDFEHVLLNTLCRSTDLDDWAARLTSTVASYTGDDASLALVALGFRTFDELRAGCAERFAWLDRDASAMPDPRGAEAMRHWRARAWERYRPGYEARLPPPLASDARSQGRTRDEGGTA
;
A
#
# COMPACT_ATOMS: atom_id res chain seq x y z
N MET A 1 3.46 18.90 0.77
CA MET A 1 3.26 18.53 2.20
C MET A 1 3.40 17.02 2.31
N ALA A 2 3.91 16.49 3.42
CA ALA A 2 4.12 15.04 3.60
C ALA A 2 3.61 14.61 4.97
N LEU A 3 3.01 13.42 5.05
CA LEU A 3 2.39 12.88 6.26
C LEU A 3 2.67 11.39 6.34
N GLY A 4 3.13 10.92 7.49
CA GLY A 4 3.22 9.50 7.84
C GLY A 4 2.32 9.19 9.03
N VAL A 5 1.60 8.09 8.94
CA VAL A 5 0.82 7.53 10.07
C VAL A 5 1.24 6.09 10.27
N TRP A 6 1.48 5.73 11.51
CA TRP A 6 1.81 4.38 11.90
C TRP A 6 1.13 4.04 13.23
N THR A 7 0.44 2.92 13.26
CA THR A 7 -0.22 2.42 14.47
C THR A 7 0.15 0.95 14.68
N GLU A 8 0.24 0.56 15.93
CA GLU A 8 0.47 -0.83 16.32
C GLU A 8 -0.77 -1.38 16.99
N ARG A 9 -1.22 -2.54 16.56
CA ARG A 9 -2.28 -3.30 17.23
C ARG A 9 -1.93 -3.58 18.69
N ARG A 10 -0.66 -3.87 18.95
CA ARG A 10 -0.09 -4.06 20.29
C ARG A 10 1.12 -3.17 20.44
N PRO A 11 1.10 -2.16 21.33
CA PRO A 11 2.19 -1.24 21.53
C PRO A 11 3.55 -1.94 21.72
N GLY A 12 4.54 -1.57 20.94
CA GLY A 12 5.89 -2.13 20.95
C GLY A 12 6.06 -3.50 20.29
N GLN A 13 4.99 -4.06 19.69
CA GLN A 13 4.99 -5.37 19.03
C GLN A 13 4.54 -5.32 17.57
N GLY A 14 4.29 -4.14 17.03
CA GLY A 14 3.86 -3.96 15.65
C GLY A 14 4.90 -4.49 14.66
N GLU A 15 4.44 -5.26 13.69
CA GLU A 15 5.27 -5.89 12.66
C GLU A 15 5.42 -5.01 11.42
N ASP A 16 4.53 -4.06 11.19
CA ASP A 16 4.69 -3.01 10.19
C ASP A 16 5.90 -2.12 10.51
N ALA A 17 6.66 -1.73 9.50
CA ALA A 17 7.64 -0.66 9.65
C ALA A 17 6.96 0.71 9.62
N ASP A 18 7.60 1.69 10.26
CA ASP A 18 7.24 3.09 10.10
C ASP A 18 7.33 3.50 8.61
N PRO A 19 6.40 4.33 8.12
CA PRO A 19 6.33 4.68 6.70
C PRO A 19 7.59 5.45 6.24
N LEU A 20 8.01 5.20 5.00
CA LEU A 20 9.13 5.89 4.37
C LEU A 20 8.63 7.13 3.63
N LEU A 21 9.26 8.28 3.88
CA LEU A 21 9.00 9.54 3.20
C LEU A 21 10.32 10.27 2.95
N LEU A 22 10.79 10.27 1.71
CA LEU A 22 12.00 10.96 1.31
C LEU A 22 11.73 11.89 0.12
N HIS A 23 12.32 13.07 0.15
CA HIS A 23 12.25 14.02 -0.95
C HIS A 23 13.57 14.77 -1.13
N HIS A 24 14.18 14.63 -2.30
CA HIS A 24 15.37 15.35 -2.67
C HIS A 24 14.98 16.65 -3.41
N ARG A 25 15.04 17.77 -2.69
CA ARG A 25 14.59 19.09 -3.19
C ARG A 25 15.22 19.52 -4.50
N PRO A 26 16.57 19.40 -4.70
CA PRO A 26 17.22 19.87 -5.93
C PRO A 26 16.71 19.21 -7.19
N THR A 27 16.44 17.89 -7.17
CA THR A 27 15.92 17.14 -8.33
C THR A 27 14.39 17.05 -8.34
N ARG A 28 13.72 17.49 -7.28
CA ARG A 28 12.27 17.37 -7.07
C ARG A 28 11.77 15.91 -7.13
N CYS A 29 12.68 14.96 -6.88
CA CYS A 29 12.38 13.54 -6.82
C CYS A 29 12.09 13.11 -5.39
N GLY A 30 11.26 12.10 -5.21
CA GLY A 30 11.00 11.51 -3.92
C GLY A 30 10.58 10.05 -4.01
N VAL A 31 10.58 9.41 -2.85
CA VAL A 31 9.99 8.09 -2.63
C VAL A 31 9.16 8.11 -1.36
N LEU A 32 8.00 7.47 -1.42
CA LEU A 32 7.18 7.14 -0.27
C LEU A 32 6.86 5.66 -0.31
N GLY A 33 6.72 5.03 0.86
CA GLY A 33 6.43 3.59 0.90
C GLY A 33 6.00 3.09 2.27
N VAL A 34 5.36 1.91 2.26
CA VAL A 34 4.94 1.15 3.43
C VAL A 34 5.41 -0.30 3.31
N PHE A 35 5.58 -0.96 4.45
CA PHE A 35 6.18 -2.28 4.56
C PHE A 35 5.48 -3.04 5.69
N ASP A 36 4.60 -3.95 5.31
CA ASP A 36 3.83 -4.77 6.23
C ASP A 36 4.60 -6.05 6.56
N GLY A 37 4.81 -6.31 7.83
CA GLY A 37 5.44 -7.52 8.32
C GLY A 37 4.42 -8.66 8.49
N LEU A 38 4.50 -9.70 7.66
CA LEU A 38 3.51 -10.78 7.63
C LEU A 38 3.62 -11.71 8.84
N GLY A 39 3.05 -11.31 9.98
CA GLY A 39 3.16 -11.96 11.29
C GLY A 39 2.69 -13.40 11.32
N GLY A 40 1.64 -13.73 10.60
CA GLY A 40 1.15 -15.11 10.48
C GLY A 40 2.18 -16.07 9.91
N ALA A 41 2.86 -15.67 8.84
CA ALA A 41 3.91 -16.45 8.18
C ALA A 41 5.27 -16.32 8.87
N GLY A 42 5.60 -15.14 9.41
CA GLY A 42 6.88 -14.77 10.01
C GLY A 42 6.90 -14.73 11.53
N SER A 43 6.05 -15.50 12.22
CA SER A 43 5.94 -15.53 13.69
C SER A 43 7.15 -16.10 14.44
N SER A 44 8.17 -16.61 13.74
CA SER A 44 9.40 -17.10 14.38
C SER A 44 10.20 -15.95 14.96
N ILE A 45 10.76 -16.13 16.16
CA ILE A 45 11.66 -15.13 16.76
C ILE A 45 12.98 -15.14 15.99
N ALA A 46 13.29 -14.02 15.34
CA ALA A 46 14.53 -13.81 14.62
C ALA A 46 15.63 -13.27 15.51
N TRP A 47 15.27 -12.40 16.48
CA TRP A 47 16.22 -11.66 17.27
C TRP A 47 15.61 -11.16 18.59
N HIS A 48 16.47 -10.74 19.53
CA HIS A 48 16.07 -9.99 20.71
C HIS A 48 16.77 -8.63 20.68
N ASP A 49 16.01 -7.56 20.89
CA ASP A 49 16.58 -6.22 20.96
C ASP A 49 17.39 -5.99 22.26
N ALA A 50 17.98 -4.80 22.39
CA ALA A 50 18.79 -4.44 23.56
C ALA A 50 18.02 -4.47 24.88
N ASP A 51 16.72 -4.29 24.83
CA ASP A 51 15.80 -4.34 25.98
C ASP A 51 15.29 -5.77 26.29
N GLY A 52 15.70 -6.75 25.48
CA GLY A 52 15.33 -8.16 25.61
C GLY A 52 13.98 -8.51 24.97
N ASN A 53 13.34 -7.60 24.21
CA ASN A 53 12.09 -7.91 23.54
C ASN A 53 12.35 -8.84 22.34
N ALA A 54 11.53 -9.88 22.22
CA ALA A 54 11.57 -10.77 21.07
C ALA A 54 11.05 -10.05 19.82
N ARG A 55 11.83 -10.12 18.72
CA ARG A 55 11.48 -9.59 17.41
C ARG A 55 11.28 -10.75 16.44
N THR A 56 10.13 -10.76 15.78
CA THR A 56 9.75 -11.80 14.84
C THR A 56 10.49 -11.65 13.50
N ASP A 57 10.48 -12.71 12.68
CA ASP A 57 10.97 -12.64 11.30
C ASP A 57 10.21 -11.55 10.50
N ALA A 58 8.91 -11.40 10.73
CA ALA A 58 8.08 -10.37 10.09
C ALA A 58 8.49 -8.95 10.50
N TRP A 59 8.69 -8.72 11.81
CA TRP A 59 9.17 -7.43 12.34
C TRP A 59 10.51 -7.02 11.72
N VAL A 60 11.45 -7.96 11.62
CA VAL A 60 12.77 -7.69 11.03
C VAL A 60 12.65 -7.43 9.53
N ALA A 61 11.80 -8.20 8.84
CA ALA A 61 11.65 -8.12 7.40
C ALA A 61 11.13 -6.76 6.92
N SER A 62 10.07 -6.24 7.55
CA SER A 62 9.49 -4.95 7.17
C SER A 62 10.50 -3.80 7.31
N ARG A 63 11.27 -3.79 8.41
CA ARG A 63 12.30 -2.77 8.64
C ARG A 63 13.49 -2.92 7.70
N MET A 64 13.89 -4.15 7.36
CA MET A 64 14.91 -4.41 6.34
C MET A 64 14.46 -3.93 4.96
N ALA A 65 13.22 -4.20 4.58
CA ALA A 65 12.68 -3.75 3.30
C ALA A 65 12.61 -2.22 3.24
N ARG A 66 12.22 -1.56 4.34
CA ARG A 66 12.24 -0.11 4.44
C ARG A 66 13.65 0.46 4.26
N LEU A 67 14.63 -0.04 5.00
CA LEU A 67 16.03 0.38 4.89
C LEU A 67 16.60 0.12 3.49
N ALA A 68 16.26 -1.01 2.88
CA ALA A 68 16.67 -1.32 1.51
C ALA A 68 16.10 -0.29 0.52
N THR A 69 14.82 0.06 0.65
CA THR A 69 14.18 1.05 -0.23
C THR A 69 14.79 2.45 -0.02
N GLU A 70 15.09 2.82 1.22
CA GLU A 70 15.77 4.07 1.55
C GLU A 70 17.17 4.13 0.93
N SER A 71 18.01 3.09 1.12
CA SER A 71 19.36 3.05 0.58
C SER A 71 19.39 2.96 -0.94
N TRP A 72 18.44 2.25 -1.55
CA TRP A 72 18.26 2.22 -2.99
C TRP A 72 17.98 3.61 -3.56
N PHE A 73 17.04 4.36 -2.96
CA PHE A 73 16.72 5.71 -3.40
C PHE A 73 17.88 6.67 -3.20
N ALA A 74 18.60 6.59 -2.08
CA ALA A 74 19.80 7.40 -1.84
C ALA A 74 20.87 7.15 -2.91
N GLY A 75 21.13 5.88 -3.28
CA GLY A 75 22.05 5.53 -4.35
C GLY A 75 21.64 6.11 -5.71
N GLU A 76 20.34 6.13 -6.05
CA GLU A 76 19.85 6.75 -7.28
C GLU A 76 20.10 8.27 -7.34
N ILE A 77 19.95 8.94 -6.19
CA ILE A 77 20.22 10.39 -6.09
C ILE A 77 21.72 10.66 -6.21
N ASP A 78 22.56 9.87 -5.55
CA ASP A 78 24.03 10.03 -5.57
C ASP A 78 24.62 9.75 -6.96
N ASP A 79 24.13 8.75 -7.67
CA ASP A 79 24.52 8.43 -9.05
C ASP A 79 24.16 9.53 -10.06
N ARG A 80 23.49 10.61 -9.62
CA ARG A 80 23.01 11.73 -10.46
C ARG A 80 22.22 11.28 -11.68
N ARG A 81 21.63 10.11 -11.63
CA ARG A 81 20.72 9.62 -12.67
C ARG A 81 19.42 10.39 -12.52
N ALA A 82 19.39 11.60 -13.12
CA ALA A 82 18.15 12.33 -13.25
C ALA A 82 17.13 11.42 -13.93
N TRP A 83 15.99 11.21 -13.32
CA TRP A 83 14.90 10.51 -13.96
C TRP A 83 14.32 11.42 -15.05
N ASP A 84 14.75 11.21 -16.27
CA ASP A 84 14.13 11.80 -17.45
C ASP A 84 13.05 10.87 -17.98
N SER A 85 11.81 11.26 -17.81
CA SER A 85 10.64 10.46 -18.17
C SER A 85 10.45 10.25 -19.67
N GLU A 86 11.15 11.00 -20.52
CA GLU A 86 11.02 10.90 -21.98
C GLU A 86 12.00 9.91 -22.61
N THR A 87 13.08 9.57 -21.90
CA THR A 87 14.16 8.72 -22.42
C THR A 87 14.32 7.41 -21.66
N GLN A 88 13.29 6.93 -20.97
CA GLN A 88 13.37 5.72 -20.15
C GLN A 88 13.88 4.50 -20.93
N ALA A 89 15.16 4.18 -20.74
CA ALA A 89 15.62 2.83 -20.97
C ALA A 89 15.08 1.94 -19.83
N PRO A 90 14.35 0.87 -20.13
CA PRO A 90 13.71 0.00 -19.11
C PRO A 90 14.68 -0.61 -18.11
N ASP A 91 15.95 -0.69 -18.46
CA ASP A 91 16.96 -1.50 -17.77
C ASP A 91 17.66 -0.79 -16.58
N ILE A 92 17.46 0.52 -16.41
CA ILE A 92 18.16 1.27 -15.34
C ILE A 92 17.44 1.15 -13.99
N TYR A 93 16.17 0.78 -13.98
CA TYR A 93 15.29 0.79 -12.80
C TYR A 93 14.99 -0.60 -12.21
N THR A 94 15.75 -1.60 -12.59
CA THR A 94 15.52 -2.99 -12.16
C THR A 94 15.87 -3.22 -10.70
N ASP A 95 16.25 -2.19 -9.94
CA ASP A 95 17.15 -2.46 -8.85
C ASP A 95 16.54 -2.51 -7.45
N LEU A 96 15.31 -2.03 -7.20
CA LEU A 96 14.75 -2.23 -5.86
C LEU A 96 14.58 -3.72 -5.56
N GLY A 97 14.05 -4.50 -6.50
CA GLY A 97 13.92 -5.95 -6.34
C GLY A 97 15.27 -6.66 -6.22
N ALA A 98 16.28 -6.24 -7.00
CA ALA A 98 17.63 -6.78 -6.88
C ALA A 98 18.29 -6.38 -5.56
N HIS A 99 18.12 -5.13 -5.14
CA HIS A 99 18.63 -4.61 -3.88
C HIS A 99 18.02 -5.33 -2.67
N LEU A 100 16.71 -5.53 -2.67
CA LEU A 100 16.02 -6.34 -1.68
C LEU A 100 16.53 -7.78 -1.65
N ARG A 101 16.64 -8.44 -2.80
CA ARG A 101 17.16 -9.82 -2.87
C ARG A 101 18.57 -9.91 -2.30
N GLN A 102 19.45 -8.98 -2.62
CA GLN A 102 20.80 -8.95 -2.11
C GLN A 102 20.84 -8.80 -0.59
N LEU A 103 20.04 -7.88 -0.04
CA LEU A 103 20.00 -7.65 1.41
C LEU A 103 19.43 -8.86 2.14
N PHE A 104 18.32 -9.44 1.66
CA PHE A 104 17.67 -10.59 2.28
C PHE A 104 18.50 -11.88 2.16
N ALA A 105 19.25 -12.08 1.07
CA ALA A 105 20.17 -13.19 0.92
C ALA A 105 21.39 -13.11 1.86
N GLY A 106 21.77 -11.89 2.28
CA GLY A 106 22.88 -11.65 3.21
C GLY A 106 22.58 -12.03 4.66
N VAL A 107 21.32 -12.22 5.03
CA VAL A 107 20.92 -12.56 6.41
C VAL A 107 21.23 -14.02 6.72
N ARG A 108 22.26 -14.23 7.55
CA ARG A 108 22.62 -15.59 8.01
C ARG A 108 21.59 -16.10 9.02
N PRO A 109 21.18 -17.39 8.92
CA PRO A 109 20.29 -18.00 9.90
C PRO A 109 20.94 -18.03 11.28
N THR A 110 20.37 -17.33 12.26
CA THR A 110 20.85 -17.35 13.64
C THR A 110 20.17 -18.38 14.53
N GLY A 111 19.19 -19.14 13.99
CA GLY A 111 18.41 -20.09 14.77
C GLY A 111 18.51 -21.53 14.27
N ARG A 112 18.38 -22.52 15.19
CA ARG A 112 18.18 -23.94 14.86
C ARG A 112 16.91 -24.05 13.99
N ARG A 113 17.03 -24.65 12.80
CA ARG A 113 15.86 -25.02 12.00
C ARG A 113 14.90 -25.84 12.85
N SER A 114 13.71 -25.32 13.12
CA SER A 114 12.63 -26.13 13.68
C SER A 114 12.33 -27.25 12.68
N LYS A 115 12.28 -28.49 13.17
CA LYS A 115 11.94 -29.67 12.38
C LYS A 115 10.44 -29.76 12.03
N VAL A 116 9.65 -28.79 12.47
CA VAL A 116 8.21 -28.70 12.13
C VAL A 116 8.10 -28.03 10.77
N VAL A 117 8.04 -28.84 9.73
CA VAL A 117 7.80 -28.41 8.36
C VAL A 117 6.32 -28.14 8.19
N GLY A 118 5.89 -26.91 8.50
CA GLY A 118 4.62 -26.37 8.05
C GLY A 118 4.83 -25.58 6.76
N THR A 119 4.04 -25.85 5.73
CA THR A 119 4.12 -25.19 4.42
C THR A 119 3.82 -23.69 4.45
N MET A 120 3.37 -23.15 5.59
CA MET A 120 2.95 -21.74 5.76
C MET A 120 3.99 -20.82 6.40
N ARG A 121 5.07 -21.33 7.00
CA ARG A 121 6.10 -20.49 7.61
C ARG A 121 7.09 -19.98 6.56
N ARG A 122 7.39 -18.70 6.64
CA ARG A 122 8.36 -17.97 5.78
C ARG A 122 9.46 -17.38 6.64
N ARG A 123 10.61 -17.16 6.02
CA ARG A 123 11.70 -16.41 6.63
C ARG A 123 11.69 -14.98 6.14
N LEU A 124 11.64 -14.06 7.09
CA LEU A 124 11.62 -12.62 6.83
C LEU A 124 10.53 -12.23 5.80
N PRO A 125 9.25 -12.60 6.01
CA PRO A 125 8.20 -12.26 5.07
C PRO A 125 7.71 -10.83 5.31
N THR A 126 7.60 -10.04 4.24
CA THR A 126 7.03 -8.69 4.27
C THR A 126 6.45 -8.32 2.91
N THR A 127 5.53 -7.38 2.90
CA THR A 127 5.12 -6.68 1.69
C THR A 127 5.98 -5.44 1.44
N VAL A 128 5.88 -4.88 0.26
CA VAL A 128 6.40 -3.56 -0.11
C VAL A 128 5.40 -2.89 -1.03
N ALA A 129 4.98 -1.68 -0.71
CA ALA A 129 4.34 -0.79 -1.67
C ALA A 129 5.04 0.57 -1.60
N ALA A 130 5.63 0.99 -2.71
CA ALA A 130 6.37 2.24 -2.81
C ALA A 130 6.00 3.01 -4.08
N LEU A 131 5.98 4.33 -3.99
CA LEU A 131 5.87 5.26 -5.11
C LEU A 131 7.13 6.11 -5.19
N ARG A 132 7.87 5.94 -6.27
CA ARG A 132 8.90 6.89 -6.68
C ARG A 132 8.27 7.95 -7.56
N TYR A 133 8.62 9.22 -7.36
CA TYR A 133 8.04 10.31 -8.11
C TYR A 133 9.02 11.43 -8.45
N THR A 134 8.72 12.16 -9.51
CA THR A 134 9.35 13.45 -9.86
C THR A 134 8.25 14.49 -10.01
N ALA A 135 8.29 15.52 -9.18
CA ALA A 135 7.34 16.63 -9.25
C ALA A 135 7.78 17.65 -10.30
N ARG A 136 6.85 18.08 -11.15
CA ARG A 136 7.01 19.14 -12.15
C ARG A 136 6.09 20.30 -11.80
N ASP A 137 6.06 21.34 -12.64
CA ASP A 137 5.26 22.54 -12.35
C ASP A 137 3.76 22.29 -12.52
N SER A 138 3.35 21.45 -13.47
CA SER A 138 1.95 21.16 -13.77
C SER A 138 1.53 19.72 -13.52
N ASP A 139 2.47 18.82 -13.32
CA ASP A 139 2.22 17.39 -13.20
C ASP A 139 3.27 16.69 -12.34
N VAL A 140 2.98 15.44 -11.98
CA VAL A 140 3.94 14.52 -11.41
C VAL A 140 4.04 13.27 -12.27
N VAL A 141 5.25 12.79 -12.47
CA VAL A 141 5.52 11.47 -13.03
C VAL A 141 5.86 10.55 -11.89
N CYS A 142 5.23 9.38 -11.82
CA CYS A 142 5.53 8.41 -10.76
C CYS A 142 5.63 6.99 -11.29
N GLU A 143 6.25 6.14 -10.49
CA GLU A 143 6.35 4.72 -10.71
C GLU A 143 5.95 4.00 -9.42
N ALA A 144 5.02 3.06 -9.54
CA ALA A 144 4.68 2.17 -8.45
C ALA A 144 5.58 0.93 -8.47
N LEU A 145 6.05 0.54 -7.28
CA LEU A 145 6.93 -0.61 -7.03
C LEU A 145 6.32 -1.41 -5.88
N TRP A 146 5.93 -2.68 -6.13
CA TRP A 146 5.27 -3.45 -5.07
C TRP A 146 5.51 -4.95 -5.13
N ALA A 147 5.40 -5.57 -3.97
CA ALA A 147 5.34 -7.02 -3.77
C ALA A 147 4.42 -7.30 -2.57
N GLY A 148 3.34 -8.03 -2.79
CA GLY A 148 2.33 -8.32 -1.77
C GLY A 148 1.00 -7.60 -2.04
N ASP A 149 0.28 -7.27 -0.97
CA ASP A 149 -1.07 -6.71 -0.95
C ASP A 149 -1.15 -5.30 -0.35
N SER A 150 -0.06 -4.77 0.19
CA SER A 150 0.03 -3.33 0.45
C SER A 150 -0.13 -2.54 -0.85
N ARG A 151 -0.83 -1.41 -0.80
CA ARG A 151 -1.28 -0.70 -2.01
C ARG A 151 -0.73 0.70 -2.12
N ALA A 152 -0.51 1.11 -3.38
CA ALA A 152 -0.21 2.49 -3.76
C ALA A 152 -1.39 3.12 -4.49
N TYR A 153 -1.59 4.43 -4.28
CA TYR A 153 -2.73 5.16 -4.81
C TYR A 153 -2.33 6.58 -5.25
N VAL A 154 -3.17 7.16 -6.08
CA VAL A 154 -3.26 8.60 -6.27
C VAL A 154 -4.66 9.08 -5.92
N LEU A 155 -4.75 10.19 -5.18
CA LEU A 155 -5.98 10.88 -4.89
C LEU A 155 -5.95 12.25 -5.58
N THR A 156 -6.97 12.53 -6.39
CA THR A 156 -7.15 13.82 -7.04
C THR A 156 -8.48 14.44 -6.63
N PRO A 157 -8.60 15.78 -6.59
CA PRO A 157 -9.87 16.44 -6.27
C PRO A 157 -11.06 15.97 -7.11
N ASP A 158 -10.83 15.78 -8.42
CA ASP A 158 -11.91 15.46 -9.37
C ASP A 158 -12.26 13.98 -9.41
N ALA A 159 -11.23 13.10 -9.51
CA ALA A 159 -11.43 11.67 -9.71
C ALA A 159 -11.47 10.86 -8.40
N GLY A 160 -11.05 11.45 -7.29
CA GLY A 160 -10.93 10.75 -6.01
C GLY A 160 -9.76 9.78 -5.97
N LEU A 161 -9.88 8.74 -5.14
CA LEU A 161 -8.84 7.75 -4.91
C LEU A 161 -8.81 6.72 -6.06
N GLN A 162 -7.64 6.58 -6.69
CA GLN A 162 -7.39 5.63 -7.77
C GLN A 162 -6.25 4.69 -7.38
N ALA A 163 -6.47 3.38 -7.49
CA ALA A 163 -5.43 2.39 -7.20
C ALA A 163 -4.37 2.37 -8.31
N LEU A 164 -3.10 2.33 -7.89
CA LEU A 164 -1.92 2.22 -8.75
C LEU A 164 -1.26 0.84 -8.68
N THR A 165 -1.67 -0.01 -7.76
CA THR A 165 -1.16 -1.37 -7.60
C THR A 165 -2.31 -2.36 -7.58
N ARG A 166 -2.03 -3.59 -8.02
CA ARG A 166 -2.92 -4.74 -7.89
C ARG A 166 -2.26 -5.74 -6.95
N ASP A 167 -3.02 -6.24 -5.99
CA ASP A 167 -2.53 -7.19 -5.03
C ASP A 167 -2.03 -8.47 -5.70
N HIS A 168 -0.94 -9.02 -5.18
CA HIS A 168 -0.46 -10.34 -5.54
C HIS A 168 -1.20 -11.40 -4.72
N ALA A 169 -2.46 -11.61 -5.04
CA ALA A 169 -3.36 -12.55 -4.38
C ALA A 169 -4.06 -13.45 -5.40
N ASP A 170 -4.53 -14.61 -4.96
CA ASP A 170 -5.22 -15.58 -5.83
C ASP A 170 -6.56 -15.04 -6.34
N ASP A 171 -7.24 -14.16 -5.60
CA ASP A 171 -8.46 -13.48 -6.03
C ASP A 171 -8.14 -12.04 -6.46
N PRO A 172 -8.35 -11.70 -7.73
CA PRO A 172 -8.09 -10.35 -8.24
C PRO A 172 -9.22 -9.34 -7.97
N ASP A 173 -10.37 -9.76 -7.43
CA ASP A 173 -11.51 -8.87 -7.16
C ASP A 173 -11.34 -8.10 -5.85
N VAL A 174 -11.19 -6.79 -5.96
CA VAL A 174 -10.90 -5.91 -4.83
C VAL A 174 -11.97 -5.97 -3.73
N LEU A 175 -13.25 -6.13 -4.10
CA LEU A 175 -14.32 -6.23 -3.10
C LEU A 175 -14.31 -7.58 -2.39
N SER A 176 -14.02 -8.67 -3.12
CA SER A 176 -13.85 -10.00 -2.52
C SER A 176 -12.73 -10.02 -1.49
N GLN A 177 -11.60 -9.36 -1.79
CA GLN A 177 -10.45 -9.27 -0.89
C GLN A 177 -10.76 -8.59 0.46
N LEU A 178 -11.77 -7.72 0.53
CA LEU A 178 -12.23 -7.13 1.80
C LEU A 178 -13.12 -8.07 2.63
N VAL A 179 -13.61 -9.14 2.05
CA VAL A 179 -14.51 -10.11 2.70
C VAL A 179 -13.80 -11.42 3.03
N GLN A 180 -12.85 -11.78 2.18
CA GLN A 180 -12.05 -13.00 2.29
C GLN A 180 -10.58 -12.58 2.31
N ASP A 181 -9.78 -13.26 3.11
CA ASP A 181 -8.33 -13.09 3.12
C ASP A 181 -7.72 -14.07 2.10
N PRO A 182 -7.52 -13.64 0.82
CA PRO A 182 -7.02 -14.51 -0.22
C PRO A 182 -5.57 -14.86 0.01
N GLN A 183 -5.15 -16.02 -0.46
CA GLN A 183 -3.76 -16.42 -0.34
C GLN A 183 -2.87 -15.49 -1.17
N MET A 184 -1.87 -14.91 -0.52
CA MET A 184 -0.85 -14.09 -1.18
C MET A 184 0.05 -14.95 -2.06
N THR A 185 0.21 -14.58 -3.32
CA THR A 185 0.99 -15.32 -4.34
C THR A 185 2.44 -14.85 -4.46
N ASN A 186 2.74 -13.61 -4.05
CA ASN A 186 4.07 -13.02 -4.08
C ASN A 186 4.27 -12.09 -2.88
N MET A 187 5.43 -12.18 -2.24
CA MET A 187 5.87 -11.34 -1.11
C MET A 187 7.38 -11.34 -1.05
N VAL A 188 7.97 -10.31 -0.46
CA VAL A 188 9.41 -10.31 -0.16
C VAL A 188 9.68 -11.34 0.92
N SER A 189 10.66 -12.22 0.72
CA SER A 189 11.10 -13.19 1.74
C SER A 189 12.53 -13.66 1.47
N ALA A 190 13.20 -14.18 2.52
CA ALA A 190 14.57 -14.68 2.42
C ALA A 190 14.67 -16.14 1.96
N ASP A 191 13.56 -16.87 1.92
CA ASP A 191 13.52 -18.32 1.63
C ASP A 191 12.73 -18.69 0.38
N ARG A 192 12.21 -17.73 -0.34
CA ARG A 192 11.54 -17.90 -1.64
C ARG A 192 11.97 -16.84 -2.64
N GLU A 193 11.90 -17.22 -3.90
CA GLU A 193 11.97 -16.25 -4.98
C GLU A 193 10.74 -15.32 -4.93
N PHE A 194 11.00 -14.04 -5.14
CA PHE A 194 10.00 -13.00 -5.24
C PHE A 194 10.39 -12.01 -6.35
N PHE A 195 9.43 -11.24 -6.78
CA PHE A 195 9.66 -10.13 -7.69
C PHE A 195 9.03 -8.87 -7.15
N VAL A 196 9.62 -7.72 -7.46
CA VAL A 196 8.99 -6.42 -7.28
C VAL A 196 8.37 -6.04 -8.61
N GLN A 197 7.05 -6.01 -8.64
CA GLN A 197 6.34 -5.52 -9.81
C GLN A 197 6.52 -4.00 -9.89
N ARG A 198 6.56 -3.49 -11.11
CA ARG A 198 6.73 -2.06 -11.37
C ARG A 198 5.76 -1.62 -12.45
N GLN A 199 5.20 -0.43 -12.25
CA GLN A 199 4.30 0.19 -13.20
C GLN A 199 4.60 1.68 -13.28
N PRO A 200 5.11 2.17 -14.42
CA PRO A 200 5.25 3.59 -14.64
C PRO A 200 3.88 4.23 -14.91
N TYR A 201 3.68 5.38 -14.31
CA TYR A 201 2.55 6.25 -14.57
C TYR A 201 3.07 7.55 -15.17
N GLY A 202 2.56 7.88 -16.34
CA GLY A 202 2.89 9.11 -17.04
C GLY A 202 2.48 10.35 -16.23
N ARG A 203 2.15 11.41 -16.92
CA ARG A 203 1.79 12.68 -16.29
C ARG A 203 0.48 12.59 -15.53
N ILE A 204 0.55 12.72 -14.20
CA ILE A 204 -0.61 12.90 -13.32
C ILE A 204 -0.74 14.39 -13.05
N PRO A 205 -1.86 15.03 -13.45
CA PRO A 205 -2.05 16.46 -13.22
C PRO A 205 -1.96 16.85 -11.75
N LEU A 206 -1.40 18.02 -11.46
CA LEU A 206 -1.47 18.65 -10.15
C LEU A 206 -2.75 19.51 -10.05
N PRO A 207 -3.35 19.65 -8.85
CA PRO A 207 -2.89 19.08 -7.58
C PRO A 207 -3.29 17.62 -7.41
N CYS A 208 -2.47 16.85 -6.71
CA CYS A 208 -2.77 15.46 -6.35
C CYS A 208 -2.10 15.06 -5.03
N VAL A 209 -2.55 13.93 -4.48
CA VAL A 209 -1.93 13.28 -3.32
C VAL A 209 -1.48 11.88 -3.76
N LEU A 210 -0.19 11.59 -3.62
CA LEU A 210 0.34 10.24 -3.74
C LEU A 210 0.33 9.59 -2.36
N LEU A 211 -0.09 8.33 -2.26
CA LEU A 211 -0.09 7.62 -0.99
C LEU A 211 0.15 6.12 -1.15
N CYS A 212 0.77 5.52 -0.12
CA CYS A 212 0.87 4.08 0.07
C CYS A 212 0.26 3.72 1.43
N ALA A 213 -0.42 2.58 1.50
CA ALA A 213 -1.03 2.09 2.74
C ALA A 213 -0.89 0.57 2.85
N THR A 214 -0.71 0.06 4.08
CA THR A 214 -0.88 -1.36 4.40
C THR A 214 -2.36 -1.71 4.57
N ASP A 215 -2.70 -2.96 4.56
CA ASP A 215 -4.08 -3.45 4.66
C ASP A 215 -4.77 -3.07 5.98
N GLY A 216 -4.01 -2.81 7.04
CA GLY A 216 -4.53 -2.25 8.28
C GLY A 216 -5.36 -0.98 8.09
N PHE A 217 -5.11 -0.20 7.03
CA PHE A 217 -5.90 0.97 6.66
C PHE A 217 -7.15 0.66 5.85
N PHE A 218 -7.08 -0.27 4.91
CA PHE A 218 -8.16 -0.52 3.95
C PHE A 218 -8.78 -1.92 4.04
N GLY A 219 -8.17 -2.86 4.73
CA GLY A 219 -8.67 -4.23 4.85
C GLY A 219 -9.87 -4.40 5.79
N TYR A 220 -10.13 -3.42 6.64
CA TYR A 220 -11.20 -3.46 7.66
C TYR A 220 -12.40 -2.55 7.34
N VAL A 221 -12.46 -1.99 6.15
CA VAL A 221 -13.58 -1.17 5.68
C VAL A 221 -14.59 -1.99 4.88
N GLN A 222 -15.78 -1.45 4.60
CA GLN A 222 -16.82 -2.18 3.89
C GLN A 222 -16.62 -2.17 2.37
N THR A 223 -16.07 -1.06 1.84
CA THR A 223 -15.74 -0.87 0.42
C THR A 223 -14.48 -0.01 0.28
N PRO A 224 -13.76 -0.06 -0.85
CA PRO A 224 -12.65 0.87 -1.09
C PRO A 224 -13.02 2.36 -0.99
N GLY A 225 -14.29 2.71 -1.25
CA GLY A 225 -14.79 4.06 -1.07
C GLY A 225 -14.82 4.52 0.39
N ASP A 226 -14.99 3.58 1.33
CA ASP A 226 -14.95 3.91 2.76
C ASP A 226 -13.53 4.26 3.21
N PHE A 227 -12.50 3.68 2.61
CA PHE A 227 -11.12 4.10 2.87
C PHE A 227 -10.88 5.55 2.40
N GLU A 228 -11.32 5.91 1.20
CA GLU A 228 -11.27 7.31 0.75
C GLU A 228 -12.09 8.23 1.68
N HIS A 229 -13.27 7.77 2.11
CA HIS A 229 -14.09 8.54 3.06
C HIS A 229 -13.35 8.78 4.39
N VAL A 230 -12.66 7.78 4.94
CA VAL A 230 -11.83 7.95 6.16
C VAL A 230 -10.76 9.02 5.96
N LEU A 231 -10.03 8.96 4.83
CA LEU A 231 -9.00 9.96 4.50
C LEU A 231 -9.57 11.37 4.42
N LEU A 232 -10.65 11.55 3.68
CA LEU A 232 -11.22 12.87 3.43
C LEU A 232 -12.04 13.41 4.61
N ASN A 233 -12.74 12.57 5.35
CA ASN A 233 -13.47 12.96 6.56
C ASN A 233 -12.51 13.48 7.64
N THR A 234 -11.39 12.80 7.85
CA THR A 234 -10.36 13.25 8.79
C THR A 234 -9.69 14.54 8.29
N LEU A 235 -9.33 14.63 7.01
CA LEU A 235 -8.78 15.84 6.39
C LEU A 235 -9.70 17.07 6.58
N CYS A 236 -10.97 16.93 6.22
CA CYS A 236 -11.92 18.04 6.28
C CYS A 236 -12.18 18.56 7.71
N ARG A 237 -11.96 17.72 8.72
CA ARG A 237 -12.11 18.06 10.14
C ARG A 237 -10.82 18.54 10.80
N SER A 238 -9.70 18.52 10.08
CA SER A 238 -8.40 18.89 10.62
C SER A 238 -8.06 20.35 10.36
N THR A 239 -7.25 20.91 11.24
CA THR A 239 -6.76 22.30 11.17
C THR A 239 -5.40 22.39 10.47
N ASP A 240 -4.59 21.33 10.55
CA ASP A 240 -3.25 21.24 10.00
C ASP A 240 -2.83 19.77 9.79
N LEU A 241 -1.61 19.54 9.33
CA LEU A 241 -1.09 18.19 9.05
C LEU A 241 -0.98 17.33 10.31
N ASP A 242 -0.59 17.92 11.44
CA ASP A 242 -0.39 17.16 12.68
C ASP A 242 -1.75 16.74 13.27
N ASP A 243 -2.75 17.61 13.23
CA ASP A 243 -4.14 17.27 13.60
C ASP A 243 -4.71 16.21 12.65
N TRP A 244 -4.39 16.29 11.35
CA TRP A 244 -4.82 15.26 10.39
C TRP A 244 -4.19 13.89 10.70
N ALA A 245 -2.88 13.85 10.98
CA ALA A 245 -2.19 12.63 11.39
C ALA A 245 -2.82 12.03 12.65
N ALA A 246 -3.07 12.85 13.67
CA ALA A 246 -3.66 12.41 14.93
C ALA A 246 -5.07 11.85 14.75
N ARG A 247 -5.90 12.50 13.92
CA ARG A 247 -7.27 12.03 13.60
C ARG A 247 -7.24 10.74 12.79
N LEU A 248 -6.35 10.61 11.79
CA LEU A 248 -6.17 9.38 11.04
C LEU A 248 -5.76 8.23 11.97
N THR A 249 -4.74 8.45 12.80
CA THR A 249 -4.28 7.48 13.80
C THR A 249 -5.43 7.00 14.69
N SER A 250 -6.17 7.94 15.29
CA SER A 250 -7.29 7.62 16.18
C SER A 250 -8.42 6.89 15.45
N THR A 251 -8.73 7.30 14.22
CA THR A 251 -9.81 6.70 13.43
C THR A 251 -9.45 5.28 13.04
N VAL A 252 -8.24 5.06 12.50
CA VAL A 252 -7.77 3.71 12.10
C VAL A 252 -7.72 2.78 13.30
N ALA A 253 -7.14 3.22 14.41
CA ALA A 253 -7.07 2.42 15.64
C ALA A 253 -8.47 2.00 16.17
N SER A 254 -9.53 2.71 15.79
CA SER A 254 -10.89 2.38 16.22
C SER A 254 -11.55 1.22 15.46
N TYR A 255 -11.08 0.90 14.26
CA TYR A 255 -11.69 -0.14 13.43
C TYR A 255 -10.72 -1.25 12.99
N THR A 256 -9.41 -0.97 12.90
CA THR A 256 -8.44 -1.97 12.45
C THR A 256 -8.24 -3.07 13.48
N GLY A 257 -8.07 -4.28 12.98
CA GLY A 257 -7.64 -5.45 13.78
C GLY A 257 -6.14 -5.74 13.64
N ASP A 258 -5.39 -4.89 12.92
CA ASP A 258 -3.98 -5.11 12.59
C ASP A 258 -3.12 -3.87 12.83
N ASP A 259 -1.80 -4.02 12.61
CA ASP A 259 -0.90 -2.89 12.47
C ASP A 259 -1.29 -2.09 11.21
N ALA A 260 -1.02 -0.80 11.19
CA ALA A 260 -1.38 0.01 10.04
C ALA A 260 -0.36 1.10 9.76
N SER A 261 0.14 1.14 8.52
CA SER A 261 1.09 2.13 8.02
C SER A 261 0.56 2.88 6.80
N LEU A 262 0.73 4.20 6.79
CA LEU A 262 0.35 5.06 5.66
C LEU A 262 1.43 6.12 5.44
N ALA A 263 1.92 6.21 4.21
CA ALA A 263 2.78 7.28 3.71
C ALA A 263 2.00 8.12 2.70
N LEU A 264 2.07 9.45 2.80
CA LEU A 264 1.32 10.36 1.95
C LEU A 264 2.15 11.59 1.60
N VAL A 265 2.08 12.04 0.33
CA VAL A 265 2.66 13.31 -0.15
C VAL A 265 1.63 14.07 -0.97
N ALA A 266 1.25 15.26 -0.52
CA ALA A 266 0.38 16.18 -1.24
C ALA A 266 1.22 17.15 -2.09
N LEU A 267 0.96 17.16 -3.39
CA LEU A 267 1.67 17.92 -4.41
C LEU A 267 0.72 18.91 -5.10
N GLY A 268 1.23 20.10 -5.43
CA GLY A 268 0.44 21.15 -6.11
C GLY A 268 -0.46 21.98 -5.19
N PHE A 269 -0.51 21.68 -3.90
CA PHE A 269 -1.19 22.50 -2.88
C PHE A 269 -0.17 23.36 -2.13
N ARG A 270 -0.40 24.65 -2.01
CA ARG A 270 0.50 25.59 -1.32
C ARG A 270 0.32 25.57 0.19
N THR A 271 -0.91 25.33 0.66
CA THR A 271 -1.28 25.31 2.07
C THR A 271 -2.15 24.11 2.38
N PHE A 272 -2.28 23.78 3.68
CA PHE A 272 -3.19 22.75 4.15
C PHE A 272 -4.67 23.10 3.85
N ASP A 273 -5.02 24.38 3.95
CA ASP A 273 -6.37 24.86 3.62
C ASP A 273 -6.71 24.67 2.14
N GLU A 274 -5.73 24.86 1.22
CA GLU A 274 -5.93 24.54 -0.19
C GLU A 274 -6.17 23.04 -0.42
N LEU A 275 -5.42 22.17 0.24
CA LEU A 275 -5.64 20.74 0.19
C LEU A 275 -7.04 20.36 0.67
N ARG A 276 -7.42 20.87 1.84
CA ARG A 276 -8.73 20.63 2.45
C ARG A 276 -9.87 21.14 1.55
N ALA A 277 -9.78 22.37 1.07
CA ALA A 277 -10.78 22.98 0.19
C ALA A 277 -10.87 22.25 -1.16
N GLY A 278 -9.74 21.83 -1.73
CA GLY A 278 -9.71 21.08 -2.99
C GLY A 278 -10.41 19.72 -2.90
N CYS A 279 -10.39 19.08 -1.74
CA CYS A 279 -11.03 17.78 -1.53
C CYS A 279 -12.49 17.86 -1.02
N ALA A 280 -13.01 19.04 -0.72
CA ALA A 280 -14.30 19.20 -0.04
C ALA A 280 -15.50 18.67 -0.85
N GLU A 281 -15.53 18.89 -2.17
CA GLU A 281 -16.60 18.42 -3.04
C GLU A 281 -16.58 16.88 -3.13
N ARG A 282 -15.41 16.30 -3.26
CA ARG A 282 -15.22 14.84 -3.29
C ARG A 282 -15.65 14.22 -1.96
N PHE A 283 -15.28 14.82 -0.84
CA PHE A 283 -15.74 14.39 0.47
C PHE A 283 -17.27 14.41 0.56
N ALA A 284 -17.92 15.51 0.16
CA ALA A 284 -19.39 15.63 0.21
C ALA A 284 -20.08 14.56 -0.67
N TRP A 285 -19.47 14.12 -1.75
CA TRP A 285 -19.98 13.03 -2.57
C TRP A 285 -19.91 11.68 -1.84
N LEU A 286 -18.79 11.35 -1.21
CA LEU A 286 -18.60 10.12 -0.43
C LEU A 286 -19.47 10.09 0.83
N ASP A 287 -19.60 11.20 1.51
CA ASP A 287 -20.37 11.31 2.76
C ASP A 287 -21.86 11.00 2.57
N ARG A 288 -22.42 11.31 1.38
CA ARG A 288 -23.78 10.89 1.02
C ARG A 288 -23.91 9.35 0.95
N ASP A 289 -22.93 8.67 0.39
CA ASP A 289 -22.95 7.20 0.32
C ASP A 289 -22.72 6.56 1.69
N ALA A 290 -21.80 7.10 2.48
CA ALA A 290 -21.55 6.64 3.85
C ALA A 290 -22.80 6.84 4.74
N SER A 291 -23.49 7.97 4.60
CA SER A 291 -24.73 8.26 5.34
C SER A 291 -25.89 7.34 4.95
N ALA A 292 -25.84 6.70 3.78
CA ALA A 292 -26.85 5.76 3.32
C ALA A 292 -26.54 4.29 3.71
N MET A 293 -25.47 4.05 4.48
CA MET A 293 -25.10 2.73 4.95
C MET A 293 -26.20 2.16 5.87
N PRO A 294 -26.71 0.94 5.63
CA PRO A 294 -27.70 0.31 6.49
C PRO A 294 -27.09 -0.13 7.83
N ASP A 295 -27.98 -0.54 8.76
CA ASP A 295 -27.53 -1.14 10.03
C ASP A 295 -26.58 -2.32 9.75
N PRO A 296 -25.35 -2.32 10.29
CA PRO A 296 -24.37 -3.39 10.07
C PRO A 296 -24.87 -4.81 10.45
N ARG A 297 -25.89 -4.89 11.33
CA ARG A 297 -26.53 -6.15 11.71
C ARG A 297 -27.41 -6.76 10.61
N GLY A 298 -27.81 -5.97 9.62
CA GLY A 298 -28.63 -6.39 8.48
C GLY A 298 -27.78 -6.96 7.34
N ALA A 299 -27.30 -8.22 7.46
CA ALA A 299 -26.35 -8.82 6.52
C ALA A 299 -26.76 -8.74 5.05
N GLU A 300 -28.04 -8.91 4.72
CA GLU A 300 -28.53 -8.83 3.33
C GLU A 300 -28.54 -7.37 2.82
N ALA A 301 -29.02 -6.45 3.65
CA ALA A 301 -29.01 -5.01 3.31
C ALA A 301 -27.57 -4.51 3.12
N MET A 302 -26.65 -4.96 3.97
CA MET A 302 -25.22 -4.64 3.83
C MET A 302 -24.61 -5.19 2.54
N ARG A 303 -24.89 -6.45 2.17
CA ARG A 303 -24.41 -7.02 0.90
C ARG A 303 -24.91 -6.20 -0.30
N HIS A 304 -26.19 -5.87 -0.34
CA HIS A 304 -26.76 -5.07 -1.42
C HIS A 304 -26.20 -3.65 -1.46
N TRP A 305 -26.00 -3.03 -0.30
CA TRP A 305 -25.41 -1.70 -0.22
C TRP A 305 -23.96 -1.70 -0.73
N ARG A 306 -23.12 -2.65 -0.25
CA ARG A 306 -21.73 -2.79 -0.70
C ARG A 306 -21.64 -2.96 -2.22
N ALA A 307 -22.43 -3.87 -2.79
CA ALA A 307 -22.42 -4.12 -4.23
C ALA A 307 -22.73 -2.85 -5.03
N ARG A 308 -23.79 -2.10 -4.65
CA ARG A 308 -24.18 -0.86 -5.32
C ARG A 308 -23.18 0.28 -5.11
N ALA A 309 -22.64 0.41 -3.92
CA ALA A 309 -21.61 1.42 -3.61
C ALA A 309 -20.35 1.13 -4.44
N TRP A 310 -19.92 -0.12 -4.49
CA TRP A 310 -18.78 -0.54 -5.27
C TRP A 310 -19.00 -0.36 -6.78
N GLU A 311 -20.14 -0.75 -7.32
CA GLU A 311 -20.45 -0.59 -8.75
C GLU A 311 -20.32 0.88 -9.21
N ARG A 312 -20.74 1.85 -8.37
CA ARG A 312 -20.59 3.28 -8.66
C ARG A 312 -19.15 3.78 -8.49
N TYR A 313 -18.43 3.26 -7.52
CA TYR A 313 -17.08 3.71 -7.15
C TYR A 313 -16.00 3.09 -8.03
N ARG A 314 -16.16 1.84 -8.39
CA ARG A 314 -15.21 0.98 -9.11
C ARG A 314 -14.59 1.62 -10.36
N PRO A 315 -15.34 2.23 -11.29
CA PRO A 315 -14.76 2.76 -12.53
C PRO A 315 -13.70 3.84 -12.27
N GLY A 316 -13.90 4.70 -11.28
CA GLY A 316 -12.92 5.70 -10.87
C GLY A 316 -11.72 5.07 -10.18
N TYR A 317 -11.97 4.18 -9.23
CA TYR A 317 -10.93 3.50 -8.45
C TYR A 317 -9.98 2.66 -9.32
N GLU A 318 -10.50 1.92 -10.28
CA GLU A 318 -9.73 1.05 -11.17
C GLU A 318 -9.17 1.76 -12.42
N ALA A 319 -9.44 3.06 -12.61
CA ALA A 319 -9.06 3.78 -13.84
C ALA A 319 -7.56 3.72 -14.17
N ARG A 320 -6.72 3.52 -13.16
CA ARG A 320 -5.25 3.41 -13.30
C ARG A 320 -4.69 2.06 -12.85
N LEU A 321 -5.57 1.13 -12.49
CA LEU A 321 -5.15 -0.18 -12.01
C LEU A 321 -4.41 -0.94 -13.12
N PRO A 322 -3.19 -1.48 -12.87
CA PRO A 322 -2.46 -2.24 -13.87
C PRO A 322 -3.22 -3.51 -14.27
N PRO A 323 -3.01 -4.02 -15.50
CA PRO A 323 -3.62 -5.28 -15.91
C PRO A 323 -3.17 -6.43 -14.99
N PRO A 324 -4.00 -7.48 -14.84
CA PRO A 324 -3.61 -8.69 -14.13
C PRO A 324 -2.34 -9.30 -14.74
N LEU A 325 -1.51 -9.95 -13.92
CA LEU A 325 -0.38 -10.72 -14.42
C LEU A 325 -0.87 -11.85 -15.34
N ALA A 326 -0.10 -12.17 -16.37
CA ALA A 326 -0.48 -13.16 -17.39
C ALA A 326 -0.76 -14.59 -16.83
N SER A 327 -0.26 -14.91 -15.63
CA SER A 327 -0.58 -16.14 -14.89
C SER A 327 -2.02 -16.15 -14.38
N ASP A 328 -2.55 -14.99 -13.98
CA ASP A 328 -3.88 -14.85 -13.39
C ASP A 328 -4.98 -14.94 -14.46
N ALA A 329 -4.65 -14.55 -15.70
CA ALA A 329 -5.57 -14.65 -16.85
C ALA A 329 -5.90 -16.10 -17.24
N ARG A 330 -5.03 -17.07 -16.90
CA ARG A 330 -5.27 -18.49 -17.23
C ARG A 330 -6.23 -19.19 -16.25
N SER A 331 -6.37 -18.71 -15.03
CA SER A 331 -7.32 -19.25 -14.05
C SER A 331 -8.76 -18.81 -14.32
N GLN A 332 -8.96 -17.62 -14.89
CA GLN A 332 -10.31 -17.11 -15.23
C GLN A 332 -10.95 -17.80 -16.46
N GLY A 333 -10.13 -18.40 -17.35
CA GLY A 333 -10.63 -19.15 -18.52
C GLY A 333 -11.19 -20.54 -18.17
N ARG A 334 -10.83 -21.12 -17.03
CA ARG A 334 -11.26 -22.49 -16.66
C ARG A 334 -12.64 -22.57 -15.98
N THR A 335 -13.15 -21.50 -15.42
CA THR A 335 -14.44 -21.50 -14.71
C THR A 335 -15.64 -21.23 -15.62
N ARG A 336 -15.43 -20.90 -16.90
CA ARG A 336 -16.54 -20.67 -17.86
C ARG A 336 -16.93 -21.87 -18.72
N ASP A 337 -16.14 -22.95 -18.75
CA ASP A 337 -16.39 -24.11 -19.64
C ASP A 337 -16.98 -25.35 -18.93
N GLU A 338 -17.22 -25.34 -17.63
CA GLU A 338 -17.81 -26.52 -16.94
C GLU A 338 -19.31 -26.41 -16.68
N GLY A 339 -20.01 -25.48 -17.33
CA GLY A 339 -21.46 -25.24 -17.20
C GLY A 339 -22.31 -25.59 -18.41
N GLY A 340 -21.89 -26.54 -19.24
CA GLY A 340 -22.68 -26.90 -20.42
C GLY A 340 -22.47 -28.31 -20.89
N THR A 341 -23.18 -29.28 -20.30
CA THR A 341 -23.81 -30.46 -20.96
C THR A 341 -24.29 -31.48 -19.91
N ALA A 342 -25.55 -31.52 -19.66
CA ALA A 342 -26.43 -32.71 -19.63
C ALA A 342 -27.80 -32.34 -19.06
#